data_e3d997ffd944a044d3ab731cf90ccad0
#
_entry.id   e3d997ffd944a044d3ab731cf90ccad0
#
_cell.length_a   1.000
_cell.length_b   1.000
_cell.length_c   1.000
_cell.angle_alpha   90.00
_cell.angle_beta   90.00
_cell.angle_gamma   90.00
#
_symmetry.space_group_name_H-M   'P 1'
#
loop_
_entity.id
_entity.type
_entity.pdbx_description
1 polymer ?
#
loop_
_entity_poly.entity_id
_entity_poly.type
_entity_poly.pdbx_seq_one_letter_code
_entity_poly.pdbx_strand_id
1 'polypeptide(L)'
;MLYSSHMIEHLDRAEARRFLAEARRVLRPGGILRLAAPDLSLLAREYEVTGDADGFVAGIHMGLDRPAGVRAWAKWTMVGPRHHLWMYDGRSLCRLLGEAGFEDAAVMPAGTTRIAEPGRLNLHEREEESVYVEAVRPD
;
A
#
# COMPACT_ATOMS: atom_id res chain seq x y z
N MET A 1 2.11 13.60 -11.73
CA MET A 1 1.91 12.74 -10.56
C MET A 1 1.63 11.31 -10.97
N LEU A 2 1.89 10.36 -10.09
CA LEU A 2 1.43 8.97 -10.16
C LEU A 2 0.76 8.63 -8.83
N TYR A 3 -0.39 7.96 -8.89
CA TYR A 3 -1.15 7.53 -7.72
C TYR A 3 -1.40 6.03 -7.78
N SER A 4 -1.20 5.35 -6.67
CA SER A 4 -1.54 3.94 -6.51
C SER A 4 -2.18 3.74 -5.14
N SER A 5 -3.32 3.06 -5.14
CA SER A 5 -4.10 2.79 -3.93
C SER A 5 -4.37 1.31 -3.80
N HIS A 6 -4.14 0.79 -2.61
CA HIS A 6 -4.43 -0.59 -2.24
C HIS A 6 -3.96 -1.63 -3.27
N MET A 7 -2.70 -1.46 -3.69
CA MET A 7 -2.08 -2.34 -4.69
C MET A 7 -0.71 -2.87 -4.24
N ILE A 8 0.10 -2.04 -3.58
CA ILE A 8 1.48 -2.39 -3.21
C ILE A 8 1.54 -3.55 -2.21
N GLU A 9 0.51 -3.72 -1.39
CA GLU A 9 0.36 -4.82 -0.44
C GLU A 9 0.15 -6.19 -1.11
N HIS A 10 -0.31 -6.18 -2.35
CA HIS A 10 -0.50 -7.40 -3.17
C HIS A 10 0.75 -7.81 -3.96
N LEU A 11 1.81 -7.02 -3.86
CA LEU A 11 3.09 -7.30 -4.49
C LEU A 11 4.06 -7.94 -3.49
N ASP A 12 4.85 -8.91 -3.95
CA ASP A 12 5.97 -9.34 -3.16
C ASP A 12 7.07 -8.25 -3.08
N ARG A 13 8.09 -8.46 -2.24
CA ARG A 13 9.16 -7.48 -2.04
C ARG A 13 9.93 -7.13 -3.31
N ALA A 14 10.13 -8.08 -4.21
CA ALA A 14 10.82 -7.87 -5.47
C ALA A 14 9.94 -7.15 -6.49
N GLU A 15 8.67 -7.50 -6.55
CA GLU A 15 7.66 -6.84 -7.37
C GLU A 15 7.42 -5.40 -6.95
N ALA A 16 7.31 -5.14 -5.63
CA ALA A 16 7.19 -3.78 -5.11
C ALA A 16 8.38 -2.90 -5.51
N ARG A 17 9.61 -3.43 -5.44
CA ARG A 17 10.80 -2.69 -5.92
C ARG A 17 10.77 -2.43 -7.42
N ARG A 18 10.35 -3.42 -8.24
CA ARG A 18 10.19 -3.24 -9.70
C ARG A 18 9.13 -2.19 -10.02
N PHE A 19 7.99 -2.24 -9.33
CA PHE A 19 6.94 -1.23 -9.46
C PHE A 19 7.45 0.18 -9.15
N LEU A 20 8.19 0.36 -8.06
CA LEU A 20 8.73 1.66 -7.68
C LEU A 20 9.82 2.15 -8.65
N ALA A 21 10.66 1.26 -9.16
CA ALA A 21 11.63 1.61 -10.20
C ALA A 21 10.93 2.10 -11.47
N GLU A 22 9.86 1.43 -11.88
CA GLU A 22 9.07 1.84 -13.05
C GLU A 22 8.29 3.14 -12.79
N ALA A 23 7.71 3.31 -11.60
CA ALA A 23 7.07 4.56 -11.18
C ALA A 23 8.05 5.74 -11.27
N ARG A 24 9.28 5.55 -10.78
CA ARG A 24 10.34 6.55 -10.88
C ARG A 24 10.72 6.85 -12.32
N ARG A 25 10.80 5.83 -13.17
CA ARG A 25 11.15 5.98 -14.59
C ARG A 25 10.13 6.83 -15.36
N VAL A 26 8.83 6.64 -15.10
CA VAL A 26 7.76 7.32 -15.86
C VAL A 26 7.38 8.69 -15.32
N LEU A 27 7.65 8.97 -14.05
CA LEU A 27 7.45 10.30 -13.49
C LEU A 27 8.44 11.30 -14.11
N ARG A 28 8.05 12.55 -14.26
CA ARG A 28 8.97 13.65 -14.58
C ARG A 28 9.80 14.02 -13.34
N PRO A 29 11.01 14.59 -13.51
CA PRO A 29 11.72 15.22 -12.41
C PRO A 29 10.81 16.18 -11.62
N GLY A 30 10.89 16.16 -10.30
CA GLY A 30 9.96 16.87 -9.41
C GLY A 30 8.55 16.29 -9.33
N GLY A 31 8.27 15.21 -10.08
CA GLY A 31 6.96 14.55 -10.04
C GLY A 31 6.72 13.79 -8.73
N ILE A 32 5.48 13.79 -8.25
CA ILE A 32 5.10 13.17 -6.99
C ILE A 32 4.50 11.78 -7.25
N LEU A 33 5.01 10.78 -6.53
CA LEU A 33 4.36 9.50 -6.31
C LEU A 33 3.58 9.57 -5.01
N ARG A 34 2.27 9.26 -5.06
CA ARG A 34 1.42 9.07 -3.88
C ARG A 34 0.99 7.62 -3.80
N LEU A 35 1.18 7.02 -2.65
CA LEU A 35 0.72 5.66 -2.31
C LEU A 35 -0.31 5.75 -1.19
N ALA A 36 -1.38 4.97 -1.31
CA ALA A 36 -2.28 4.63 -0.22
C ALA A 36 -2.23 3.11 -0.03
N ALA A 37 -2.07 2.65 1.19
CA ALA A 37 -1.99 1.23 1.54
C ALA A 37 -2.61 1.00 2.92
N PRO A 38 -3.06 -0.24 3.25
CA PRO A 38 -3.49 -0.57 4.60
C PRO A 38 -2.36 -0.29 5.61
N ASP A 39 -2.72 0.38 6.72
CA ASP A 39 -1.75 0.76 7.75
C ASP A 39 -1.62 -0.31 8.82
N LEU A 40 -0.53 -1.06 8.78
CA LEU A 40 -0.21 -2.06 9.80
C LEU A 40 -0.18 -1.46 11.22
N SER A 41 0.20 -0.17 11.36
CA SER A 41 0.28 0.45 12.67
C SER A 41 -1.08 0.68 13.31
N LEU A 42 -2.14 0.90 12.52
CA LEU A 42 -3.51 1.01 13.02
C LEU A 42 -4.01 -0.35 13.52
N LEU A 43 -3.82 -1.40 12.74
CA LEU A 43 -4.19 -2.77 13.12
C LEU A 43 -3.44 -3.23 14.38
N ALA A 44 -2.16 -2.92 14.50
CA ALA A 44 -1.37 -3.26 15.68
C ALA A 44 -1.89 -2.55 16.93
N ARG A 45 -2.25 -1.26 16.84
CA ARG A 45 -2.85 -0.50 17.96
C ARG A 45 -4.23 -1.06 18.36
N GLU A 46 -5.05 -1.43 17.39
CA GLU A 46 -6.33 -2.05 17.65
C GLU A 46 -6.15 -3.36 18.41
N TYR A 47 -5.22 -4.20 17.98
CA TYR A 47 -4.87 -5.42 18.68
C TYR A 47 -4.37 -5.16 20.10
N GLU A 48 -3.50 -4.17 20.32
CA GLU A 48 -3.02 -3.78 21.66
C GLU A 48 -4.16 -3.39 22.60
N VAL A 49 -5.22 -2.78 22.07
CA VAL A 49 -6.37 -2.34 22.87
C VAL A 49 -7.37 -3.48 23.10
N THR A 50 -7.66 -4.27 22.08
CA THR A 50 -8.72 -5.28 22.11
C THR A 50 -8.26 -6.66 22.56
N GLY A 51 -6.98 -7.00 22.30
CA GLY A 51 -6.44 -8.36 22.44
C GLY A 51 -7.03 -9.36 21.43
N ASP A 52 -7.78 -8.90 20.44
CA ASP A 52 -8.43 -9.74 19.42
C ASP A 52 -7.41 -10.17 18.34
N ALA A 53 -6.80 -11.33 18.55
CA ALA A 53 -5.85 -11.91 17.62
C ALA A 53 -6.50 -12.35 16.30
N ASP A 54 -7.73 -12.85 16.34
CA ASP A 54 -8.45 -13.29 15.14
C ASP A 54 -8.82 -12.10 14.26
N GLY A 55 -9.30 -11.01 14.86
CA GLY A 55 -9.55 -9.74 14.19
C GLY A 55 -8.29 -9.15 13.56
N PHE A 56 -7.17 -9.19 14.27
CA PHE A 56 -5.87 -8.77 13.73
C PHE A 56 -5.46 -9.58 12.50
N VAL A 57 -5.51 -10.92 12.58
CA VAL A 57 -5.16 -11.81 11.46
C VAL A 57 -6.09 -11.61 10.27
N ALA A 58 -7.39 -11.41 10.52
CA ALA A 58 -8.36 -11.08 9.47
C ALA A 58 -8.04 -9.72 8.81
N GLY A 59 -7.71 -8.70 9.61
CA GLY A 59 -7.39 -7.35 9.14
C GLY A 59 -6.14 -7.27 8.27
N ILE A 60 -5.11 -8.05 8.57
CA ILE A 60 -3.90 -8.11 7.71
C ILE A 60 -4.13 -8.89 6.41
N HIS A 61 -5.28 -9.53 6.22
CA HIS A 61 -5.66 -10.30 5.02
C HIS A 61 -4.60 -11.33 4.58
N MET A 62 -3.86 -11.89 5.52
CA MET A 62 -2.85 -12.95 5.27
C MET A 62 -3.39 -14.36 5.57
N GLY A 63 -4.57 -14.46 6.17
CA GLY A 63 -5.28 -15.72 6.39
C GLY A 63 -5.73 -16.33 5.06
N LEU A 64 -5.34 -17.58 4.81
CA LEU A 64 -5.73 -18.31 3.61
C LEU A 64 -6.83 -19.31 3.95
N ASP A 65 -8.07 -18.97 3.58
CA ASP A 65 -9.11 -19.98 3.49
C ASP A 65 -8.87 -20.85 2.25
N ARG A 66 -8.77 -22.16 2.46
CA ARG A 66 -8.65 -23.09 1.34
C ARG A 66 -9.96 -23.08 0.54
N PRO A 67 -9.88 -22.94 -0.80
CA PRO A 67 -11.08 -22.95 -1.63
C PRO A 67 -11.85 -24.26 -1.46
N ALA A 68 -13.13 -24.16 -1.17
CA ALA A 68 -14.01 -25.31 -1.06
C ALA A 68 -14.59 -25.65 -2.45
N GLY A 69 -14.22 -26.82 -2.97
CA GLY A 69 -14.74 -27.35 -4.22
C GLY A 69 -13.93 -27.04 -5.49
N VAL A 70 -14.13 -27.84 -6.53
CA VAL A 70 -13.31 -27.85 -7.76
C VAL A 70 -13.36 -26.52 -8.52
N ARG A 71 -14.52 -25.85 -8.57
CA ARG A 71 -14.66 -24.56 -9.26
C ARG A 71 -13.91 -23.44 -8.54
N ALA A 72 -13.95 -23.42 -7.21
CA ALA A 72 -13.23 -22.46 -6.40
C ALA A 72 -11.70 -22.71 -6.50
N TRP A 73 -11.30 -23.96 -6.55
CA TRP A 73 -9.91 -24.37 -6.78
C TRP A 73 -9.38 -23.96 -8.15
N ALA A 74 -10.16 -24.18 -9.22
CA ALA A 74 -9.79 -23.75 -10.57
C ALA A 74 -9.68 -22.20 -10.66
N LYS A 75 -10.59 -21.47 -10.04
CA LYS A 75 -10.51 -20.00 -9.96
C LYS A 75 -9.28 -19.56 -9.17
N TRP A 76 -8.99 -20.19 -8.06
CA TRP A 76 -7.84 -19.90 -7.19
C TRP A 76 -6.52 -20.12 -7.94
N THR A 77 -6.39 -21.20 -8.73
CA THR A 77 -5.19 -21.48 -9.54
C THR A 77 -5.01 -20.54 -10.73
N MET A 78 -6.11 -19.99 -11.28
CA MET A 78 -6.07 -19.08 -12.44
C MET A 78 -5.88 -17.62 -12.06
N VAL A 79 -6.46 -17.18 -10.93
CA VAL A 79 -6.50 -15.76 -10.52
C VAL A 79 -5.50 -15.48 -9.39
N GLY A 80 -5.04 -16.53 -8.71
CA GLY A 80 -4.24 -16.43 -7.49
C GLY A 80 -5.07 -16.03 -6.26
N PRO A 81 -4.54 -16.22 -5.06
CA PRO A 81 -5.18 -15.78 -3.83
C PRO A 81 -5.15 -14.24 -3.75
N ARG A 82 -6.30 -13.64 -3.46
CA ARG A 82 -6.43 -12.20 -3.19
C ARG A 82 -6.11 -11.93 -1.73
N HIS A 83 -4.87 -12.05 -1.34
CA HIS A 83 -4.39 -11.74 0.00
C HIS A 83 -3.25 -10.74 -0.08
N HIS A 84 -2.94 -10.10 1.03
CA HIS A 84 -1.78 -9.26 1.13
C HIS A 84 -0.52 -10.13 1.18
N LEU A 85 0.45 -9.83 0.33
CA LEU A 85 1.76 -10.49 0.34
C LEU A 85 2.72 -9.76 1.28
N TRP A 86 2.46 -8.48 1.52
CA TRP A 86 3.24 -7.67 2.44
C TRP A 86 2.41 -6.55 3.06
N MET A 87 2.61 -6.29 4.35
CA MET A 87 1.96 -5.18 5.04
C MET A 87 2.98 -4.07 5.31
N TYR A 88 2.49 -2.85 5.29
CA TYR A 88 3.29 -1.65 5.47
C TYR A 88 2.73 -0.77 6.58
N ASP A 89 3.60 0.03 7.19
CA ASP A 89 3.28 1.24 7.91
C ASP A 89 3.91 2.45 7.20
N GLY A 90 3.60 3.64 7.65
CA GLY A 90 4.13 4.86 7.02
C GLY A 90 5.66 4.92 7.02
N ARG A 91 6.31 4.43 8.09
CA ARG A 91 7.77 4.42 8.21
C ARG A 91 8.41 3.44 7.21
N SER A 92 7.85 2.25 7.07
CA SER A 92 8.37 1.24 6.15
C SER A 92 8.16 1.63 4.68
N LEU A 93 7.04 2.31 4.35
CA LEU A 93 6.81 2.86 3.02
C LEU A 93 7.79 4.00 2.70
N CYS A 94 8.00 4.95 3.60
CA CYS A 94 8.97 6.03 3.39
C CYS A 94 10.38 5.47 3.16
N ARG A 95 10.80 4.48 3.95
CA ARG A 95 12.09 3.82 3.76
C ARG A 95 12.17 3.12 2.39
N LEU A 96 11.13 2.37 2.00
CA LEU A 96 11.08 1.66 0.71
C LEU A 96 11.17 2.63 -0.47
N LEU A 97 10.50 3.79 -0.38
CA LEU A 97 10.57 4.85 -1.39
C LEU A 97 11.99 5.44 -1.49
N GLY A 98 12.64 5.71 -0.34
CA GLY A 98 14.02 6.16 -0.32
C GLY A 98 14.99 5.14 -0.93
N GLU A 99 14.83 3.84 -0.60
CA GLU A 99 15.60 2.75 -1.23
C GLU A 99 15.40 2.67 -2.75
N ALA A 100 14.23 3.07 -3.25
CA ALA A 100 13.92 3.14 -4.68
C ALA A 100 14.41 4.44 -5.36
N GLY A 101 15.07 5.33 -4.61
CA GLY A 101 15.65 6.56 -5.12
C GLY A 101 14.66 7.73 -5.25
N PHE A 102 13.57 7.69 -4.52
CA PHE A 102 12.71 8.86 -4.30
C PHE A 102 13.26 9.68 -3.13
N GLU A 103 12.99 10.99 -3.16
CA GLU A 103 13.35 11.94 -2.12
C GLU A 103 12.12 12.47 -1.39
N ASP A 104 12.32 13.08 -0.23
CA ASP A 104 11.28 13.74 0.57
C ASP A 104 10.06 12.83 0.86
N ALA A 105 10.30 11.54 1.04
CA ALA A 105 9.24 10.61 1.40
C ALA A 105 8.63 10.97 2.76
N ALA A 106 7.33 11.24 2.78
CA ALA A 106 6.62 11.67 3.99
C ALA A 106 5.22 11.06 4.07
N VAL A 107 4.81 10.73 5.30
CA VAL A 107 3.43 10.36 5.59
C VAL A 107 2.55 11.60 5.52
N MET A 108 1.44 11.49 4.80
CA MET A 108 0.48 12.57 4.62
C MET A 108 -0.78 12.28 5.43
N PRO A 109 -1.33 13.27 6.16
CA PRO A 109 -2.66 13.14 6.72
C PRO A 109 -3.72 12.92 5.63
N ALA A 110 -4.82 12.24 5.97
CA ALA A 110 -5.98 12.17 5.09
C ALA A 110 -6.42 13.56 4.64
N GLY A 111 -6.91 13.69 3.42
CA GLY A 111 -7.33 14.97 2.85
C GLY A 111 -6.20 15.93 2.45
N THR A 112 -4.94 15.59 2.73
CA THR A 112 -3.79 16.45 2.40
C THR A 112 -2.90 15.88 1.31
N THR A 113 -2.28 16.75 0.52
CA THR A 113 -1.34 16.37 -0.53
C THR A 113 -0.40 17.54 -0.88
N ARG A 114 0.81 17.19 -1.32
CA ARG A 114 1.76 18.14 -1.91
C ARG A 114 1.58 18.30 -3.43
N ILE A 115 0.66 17.53 -4.03
CA ILE A 115 0.33 17.62 -5.44
C ILE A 115 -0.42 18.94 -5.66
N ALA A 116 0.14 19.86 -6.45
CA ALA A 116 -0.43 21.20 -6.66
C ALA A 116 -1.84 21.17 -7.28
N GLU A 117 -2.08 20.23 -8.20
CA GLU A 117 -3.36 20.05 -8.87
C GLU A 117 -3.83 18.60 -8.75
N PRO A 118 -4.40 18.21 -7.60
CA PRO A 118 -4.82 16.83 -7.37
C PRO A 118 -6.07 16.43 -8.18
N GLY A 119 -6.82 17.42 -8.70
CA GLY A 119 -8.00 17.17 -9.53
C GLY A 119 -9.08 16.39 -8.78
N ARG A 120 -9.48 15.24 -9.34
CA ARG A 120 -10.49 14.35 -8.76
C ARG A 120 -9.91 13.25 -7.89
N LEU A 121 -8.65 13.37 -7.48
CA LEU A 121 -8.02 12.38 -6.62
C LEU A 121 -8.75 12.29 -5.27
N ASN A 122 -9.16 11.08 -4.87
CA ASN A 122 -9.74 10.87 -3.55
C ASN A 122 -8.62 10.88 -2.50
N LEU A 123 -8.51 11.98 -1.76
CA LEU A 123 -7.51 12.13 -0.70
C LEU A 123 -7.91 11.48 0.62
N HIS A 124 -9.15 10.98 0.73
CA HIS A 124 -9.74 10.32 1.89
C HIS A 124 -10.03 8.84 1.65
N GLU A 125 -9.40 8.22 0.64
CA GLU A 125 -9.70 6.85 0.27
C GLU A 125 -9.37 5.89 1.41
N ARG A 126 -10.40 5.27 2.00
CA ARG A 126 -10.30 4.35 3.13
C ARG A 126 -9.50 4.93 4.31
N GLU A 127 -9.77 6.17 4.72
CA GLU A 127 -8.95 6.90 5.70
C GLU A 127 -8.87 6.21 7.06
N GLU A 128 -9.88 5.41 7.41
CA GLU A 128 -9.96 4.70 8.69
C GLU A 128 -8.96 3.52 8.78
N GLU A 129 -8.46 3.04 7.63
CA GLU A 129 -7.58 1.87 7.56
C GLU A 129 -6.28 2.12 6.79
N SER A 130 -6.11 3.32 6.21
CA SER A 130 -5.03 3.60 5.25
C SER A 130 -3.96 4.52 5.80
N VAL A 131 -2.73 4.26 5.38
CA VAL A 131 -1.63 5.23 5.42
C VAL A 131 -1.41 5.80 4.02
N TYR A 132 -1.18 7.11 3.95
CA TYR A 132 -0.80 7.80 2.72
C TYR A 132 0.65 8.25 2.80
N VAL A 133 1.40 7.99 1.76
CA VAL A 133 2.79 8.44 1.66
C VAL A 133 3.01 9.10 0.33
N GLU A 134 3.69 10.25 0.34
CA GLU A 134 4.13 10.93 -0.87
C GLU A 134 5.66 11.03 -0.89
N ALA A 135 6.21 10.91 -2.10
CA ALA A 135 7.63 11.09 -2.33
C ALA A 135 7.87 11.74 -3.70
N VAL A 136 8.98 12.43 -3.84
CA VAL A 136 9.34 13.19 -5.03
C VAL A 136 10.36 12.39 -5.86
N ARG A 137 10.18 12.35 -7.18
CA ARG A 137 11.24 11.93 -8.07
C ARG A 137 12.30 13.04 -8.14
N PRO A 138 13.55 12.77 -7.76
CA PRO A 138 14.65 13.73 -7.95
C PRO A 138 14.93 13.97 -9.44
N ASP A 139 15.76 14.97 -9.72
CA ASP A 139 16.24 15.36 -11.06
C ASP A 139 17.02 14.24 -11.77
#